data_8d579aee18f4c19978bad3efebe83331
#
_entry.id   8d579aee18f4c19978bad3efebe83331
#
_cell.length_a   1.000
_cell.length_b   1.000
_cell.length_c   1.000
_cell.angle_alpha   90.00
_cell.angle_beta   90.00
_cell.angle_gamma   90.00
#
_symmetry.space_group_name_H-M   'P 1'
#
loop_
_entity.id
_entity.type
_entity.pdbx_description
1 polymer ?
#
loop_
_entity_poly.entity_id
_entity_poly.type
_entity_poly.pdbx_seq_one_letter_code
_entity_poly.pdbx_strand_id
1 'polypeptide(L)'
;MNAVAAAVAVAREHGLRVDEPRVLRDAHNLVVHLAPAPVVARVGKLMADVRPGIRERELALAIWLAERSLPIVPPSPELPQVVHERGGHTMTFWTLVERGRHDGLAASSALLELHGALPEYDGDVADFWPIAETRELLATRAALPAFVSEALEHVARELRYEPVLVHGDAHLNNCFFTAAGALWGDLEDACLAPVEWDAGCLAAVLATESDAGYERALAQLPCDADRLRLLVVLRIVVMVVWSAMRFGPDVARERLAWLRRNAS
;
A
#
# COMPACT_ATOMS: atom_id res chain seq x y z
N MET A 1 20.07 -17.21 7.90
CA MET A 1 18.78 -17.37 8.65
C MET A 1 17.67 -17.01 7.67
N ASN A 2 16.57 -17.77 7.63
CA ASN A 2 15.44 -17.35 6.79
C ASN A 2 14.59 -16.27 7.48
N ALA A 3 13.76 -15.57 6.73
CA ALA A 3 12.98 -14.42 7.21
C ALA A 3 12.01 -14.76 8.36
N VAL A 4 11.36 -15.95 8.33
CA VAL A 4 10.49 -16.41 9.43
C VAL A 4 11.30 -16.63 10.70
N ALA A 5 12.44 -17.31 10.59
CA ALA A 5 13.31 -17.55 11.75
C ALA A 5 13.89 -16.25 12.32
N ALA A 6 14.16 -15.25 11.47
CA ALA A 6 14.61 -13.94 11.90
C ALA A 6 13.52 -13.22 12.72
N ALA A 7 12.28 -13.20 12.22
CA ALA A 7 11.16 -12.59 12.92
C ALA A 7 10.87 -13.25 14.27
N VAL A 8 10.88 -14.60 14.31
CA VAL A 8 10.72 -15.36 15.56
C VAL A 8 11.84 -15.06 16.56
N ALA A 9 13.10 -14.97 16.10
CA ALA A 9 14.23 -14.68 16.96
C ALA A 9 14.09 -13.30 17.62
N VAL A 10 13.78 -12.26 16.83
CA VAL A 10 13.53 -10.90 17.37
C VAL A 10 12.40 -10.91 18.39
N ALA A 11 11.26 -11.52 18.04
CA ALA A 11 10.11 -11.57 18.95
C ALA A 11 10.44 -12.24 20.29
N ARG A 12 11.16 -13.37 20.26
CA ARG A 12 11.59 -14.10 21.48
C ARG A 12 12.59 -13.32 22.31
N GLU A 13 13.50 -12.55 21.70
CA GLU A 13 14.43 -11.68 22.41
C GLU A 13 13.73 -10.59 23.23
N HIS A 14 12.56 -10.15 22.77
CA HIS A 14 11.70 -9.23 23.49
C HIS A 14 10.69 -9.94 24.42
N GLY A 15 10.87 -11.24 24.68
CA GLY A 15 10.05 -12.00 25.63
C GLY A 15 8.73 -12.52 25.06
N LEU A 16 8.46 -12.35 23.74
CA LEU A 16 7.23 -12.82 23.13
C LEU A 16 7.28 -14.34 22.97
N ARG A 17 6.24 -15.02 23.44
CA ARG A 17 6.07 -16.46 23.20
C ARG A 17 5.61 -16.69 21.78
N VAL A 18 6.42 -17.44 21.00
CA VAL A 18 6.09 -17.86 19.63
C VAL A 18 6.26 -19.37 19.53
N ASP A 19 5.15 -20.09 19.42
CA ASP A 19 5.17 -21.55 19.34
C ASP A 19 4.99 -22.04 17.90
N GLU A 20 4.12 -21.37 17.13
CA GLU A 20 3.68 -21.81 15.82
C GLU A 20 3.58 -20.61 14.84
N PRO A 21 4.73 -20.13 14.30
CA PRO A 21 4.70 -19.04 13.34
C PRO A 21 4.01 -19.48 12.05
N ARG A 22 3.05 -18.67 11.55
CA ARG A 22 2.26 -18.98 10.35
C ARG A 22 2.46 -17.89 9.31
N VAL A 23 2.91 -18.27 8.12
CA VAL A 23 2.98 -17.35 6.98
C VAL A 23 1.56 -17.04 6.52
N LEU A 24 1.15 -15.77 6.65
CA LEU A 24 -0.16 -15.27 6.20
C LEU A 24 -0.12 -14.83 4.74
N ARG A 25 1.00 -14.22 4.32
CA ARG A 25 1.21 -13.72 2.96
C ARG A 25 2.69 -13.77 2.62
N ASP A 26 3.01 -14.19 1.42
CA ASP A 26 4.33 -14.14 0.83
C ASP A 26 4.29 -13.35 -0.49
N ALA A 27 4.40 -12.03 -0.39
CA ALA A 27 4.29 -11.10 -1.51
C ALA A 27 5.49 -10.13 -1.57
N HIS A 28 5.28 -8.82 -1.73
CA HIS A 28 6.33 -7.80 -1.62
C HIS A 28 6.97 -7.81 -0.23
N ASN A 29 6.15 -8.02 0.78
CA ASN A 29 6.56 -8.32 2.14
C ASN A 29 6.17 -9.76 2.50
N LEU A 30 6.98 -10.40 3.33
CA LEU A 30 6.58 -11.63 4.02
C LEU A 30 5.83 -11.23 5.30
N VAL A 31 4.60 -11.69 5.44
CA VAL A 31 3.73 -11.43 6.59
C VAL A 31 3.56 -12.70 7.39
N VAL A 32 3.99 -12.69 8.67
CA VAL A 32 4.03 -13.88 9.54
C VAL A 32 3.27 -13.60 10.83
N HIS A 33 2.23 -14.37 11.11
CA HIS A 33 1.60 -14.41 12.43
C HIS A 33 2.49 -15.16 13.41
N LEU A 34 2.80 -14.56 14.53
CA LEU A 34 3.67 -15.11 15.58
C LEU A 34 2.86 -15.81 16.67
N ALA A 35 2.04 -16.79 16.26
CA ALA A 35 1.12 -17.51 17.16
C ALA A 35 1.85 -18.15 18.37
N PRO A 36 1.25 -18.10 19.58
CA PRO A 36 -0.12 -17.67 19.91
C PRO A 36 -0.27 -16.15 20.14
N ALA A 37 0.82 -15.39 20.08
CA ALA A 37 0.74 -13.95 20.31
C ALA A 37 -0.10 -13.23 19.22
N PRO A 38 -0.85 -12.17 19.58
CA PRO A 38 -1.65 -11.40 18.62
C PRO A 38 -0.77 -10.44 17.81
N VAL A 39 0.35 -10.92 17.29
CA VAL A 39 1.38 -10.14 16.62
C VAL A 39 1.66 -10.67 15.23
N VAL A 40 1.79 -9.76 14.29
CA VAL A 40 2.20 -10.02 12.91
C VAL A 40 3.55 -9.36 12.65
N ALA A 41 4.54 -10.15 12.22
CA ALA A 41 5.79 -9.63 11.70
C ALA A 41 5.64 -9.35 10.20
N ARG A 42 6.05 -8.17 9.75
CA ARG A 42 6.15 -7.79 8.35
C ARG A 42 7.63 -7.65 7.99
N VAL A 43 8.14 -8.60 7.21
CA VAL A 43 9.55 -8.70 6.84
C VAL A 43 9.72 -8.25 5.40
N GLY A 44 10.61 -7.29 5.17
CA GLY A 44 10.87 -6.74 3.86
C GLY A 44 11.62 -7.70 2.95
N LYS A 45 11.24 -7.67 1.67
CA LYS A 45 11.89 -8.47 0.63
C LYS A 45 12.49 -7.65 -0.51
N LEU A 46 11.79 -6.63 -0.98
CA LEU A 46 12.09 -5.99 -2.26
C LEU A 46 12.18 -4.46 -2.21
N MET A 47 11.51 -3.81 -1.26
CA MET A 47 11.32 -2.35 -1.31
C MET A 47 12.46 -1.53 -0.69
N ALA A 48 13.24 -2.13 0.20
CA ALA A 48 14.34 -1.41 0.87
C ALA A 48 15.40 -0.88 -0.11
N ASP A 49 15.63 -1.60 -1.21
CA ASP A 49 16.60 -1.19 -2.24
C ASP A 49 16.07 -0.09 -3.18
N VAL A 50 14.74 0.03 -3.30
CA VAL A 50 14.07 0.98 -4.20
C VAL A 50 13.73 2.28 -3.49
N ARG A 51 13.28 2.19 -2.24
CA ARG A 51 12.85 3.34 -1.44
C ARG A 51 13.48 3.31 -0.04
N PRO A 52 14.68 3.87 0.13
CA PRO A 52 15.32 3.97 1.45
C PRO A 52 14.42 4.67 2.47
N GLY A 53 14.40 4.18 3.72
CA GLY A 53 13.61 4.76 4.81
C GLY A 53 12.11 4.49 4.75
N ILE A 54 11.64 3.65 3.83
CA ILE A 54 10.19 3.37 3.64
C ILE A 54 9.55 2.81 4.91
N ARG A 55 10.25 1.94 5.66
CA ARG A 55 9.73 1.31 6.86
C ARG A 55 9.69 2.24 8.05
N GLU A 56 10.72 3.06 8.15
CA GLU A 56 10.82 4.08 9.19
C GLU A 56 9.70 5.10 9.04
N ARG A 57 9.44 5.58 7.81
CA ARG A 57 8.33 6.49 7.50
C ARG A 57 6.97 5.84 7.76
N GLU A 58 6.74 4.63 7.25
CA GLU A 58 5.52 3.88 7.51
C GLU A 58 5.24 3.74 9.01
N LEU A 59 6.25 3.31 9.77
CA LEU A 59 6.10 3.06 11.20
C LEU A 59 5.86 4.36 11.97
N ALA A 60 6.59 5.44 11.66
CA ALA A 60 6.40 6.74 12.29
C ALA A 60 4.99 7.30 12.04
N LEU A 61 4.51 7.24 10.79
CA LEU A 61 3.15 7.64 10.44
C LEU A 61 2.11 6.77 11.17
N ALA A 62 2.29 5.46 11.19
CA ALA A 62 1.36 4.55 11.86
C ALA A 62 1.30 4.78 13.38
N ILE A 63 2.43 5.04 14.04
CA ILE A 63 2.47 5.40 15.46
C ILE A 63 1.67 6.69 15.69
N TRP A 64 1.93 7.73 14.91
CA TRP A 64 1.25 9.02 15.01
C TRP A 64 -0.28 8.90 14.82
N LEU A 65 -0.73 8.09 13.87
CA LEU A 65 -2.15 7.80 13.62
C LEU A 65 -2.77 6.98 14.76
N ALA A 66 -2.06 5.97 15.26
CA ALA A 66 -2.53 5.11 16.37
C ALA A 66 -2.70 5.89 17.68
N GLU A 67 -1.78 6.79 18.00
CA GLU A 67 -1.87 7.67 19.18
C GLU A 67 -3.12 8.56 19.16
N ARG A 68 -3.65 8.83 17.97
CA ARG A 68 -4.88 9.61 17.74
C ARG A 68 -6.12 8.76 17.57
N SER A 69 -5.99 7.44 17.78
CA SER A 69 -7.08 6.46 17.61
C SER A 69 -7.70 6.48 16.20
N LEU A 70 -6.93 6.86 15.20
CA LEU A 70 -7.37 6.87 13.80
C LEU A 70 -7.47 5.45 13.25
N PRO A 71 -8.31 5.22 12.22
CA PRO A 71 -8.70 3.88 11.77
C PRO A 71 -7.60 3.18 10.95
N ILE A 72 -6.50 2.84 11.59
CA ILE A 72 -5.40 2.06 11.00
C ILE A 72 -5.14 0.78 11.79
N VAL A 73 -4.48 -0.19 11.15
CA VAL A 73 -3.88 -1.33 11.85
C VAL A 73 -2.68 -0.81 12.64
N PRO A 74 -2.72 -0.81 13.98
CA PRO A 74 -1.64 -0.19 14.76
C PRO A 74 -0.39 -1.07 14.81
N PRO A 75 0.80 -0.48 14.97
CA PRO A 75 1.99 -1.21 15.40
C PRO A 75 1.71 -1.97 16.69
N SER A 76 2.30 -3.14 16.84
CA SER A 76 2.08 -3.97 18.01
C SER A 76 2.67 -3.32 19.28
N PRO A 77 1.91 -3.23 20.38
CA PRO A 77 2.44 -2.78 21.66
C PRO A 77 3.29 -3.84 22.39
N GLU A 78 3.29 -5.09 21.90
CA GLU A 78 4.01 -6.21 22.51
C GLU A 78 5.52 -6.17 22.28
N LEU A 79 5.98 -5.36 21.30
CA LEU A 79 7.40 -5.19 20.96
C LEU A 79 7.74 -3.70 20.81
N PRO A 80 9.03 -3.34 20.92
CA PRO A 80 9.47 -1.98 20.59
C PRO A 80 9.02 -1.58 19.19
N GLN A 81 8.39 -0.41 19.08
CA GLN A 81 7.88 0.12 17.82
C GLN A 81 9.00 0.80 17.02
N VAL A 82 9.95 0.00 16.58
CA VAL A 82 11.11 0.40 15.77
C VAL A 82 11.26 -0.56 14.58
N VAL A 83 12.06 -0.17 13.61
CA VAL A 83 12.50 -1.11 12.57
C VAL A 83 13.58 -2.01 13.16
N HIS A 84 13.34 -3.31 13.13
CA HIS A 84 14.28 -4.32 13.63
C HIS A 84 15.08 -4.92 12.48
N GLU A 85 16.34 -5.24 12.77
CA GLU A 85 17.21 -5.95 11.84
C GLU A 85 17.71 -7.27 12.42
N ARG A 86 17.64 -8.34 11.64
CA ARG A 86 18.16 -9.64 12.04
C ARG A 86 18.52 -10.50 10.83
N GLY A 87 19.76 -10.96 10.79
CA GLY A 87 20.23 -11.88 9.74
C GLY A 87 20.09 -11.37 8.32
N GLY A 88 20.24 -10.04 8.11
CA GLY A 88 20.05 -9.38 6.83
C GLY A 88 18.60 -9.13 6.43
N HIS A 89 17.67 -9.28 7.38
CA HIS A 89 16.25 -8.97 7.19
C HIS A 89 15.85 -7.78 8.05
N THR A 90 15.15 -6.81 7.46
CA THR A 90 14.47 -5.71 8.16
C THR A 90 13.02 -6.06 8.40
N MET A 91 12.46 -5.70 9.56
CA MET A 91 11.07 -6.03 9.90
C MET A 91 10.44 -5.06 10.88
N THR A 92 9.12 -4.99 10.83
CA THR A 92 8.24 -4.27 11.76
C THR A 92 7.18 -5.21 12.31
N PHE A 93 6.62 -4.88 13.49
CA PHE A 93 5.62 -5.72 14.15
C PHE A 93 4.31 -4.97 14.32
N TRP A 94 3.22 -5.65 13.98
CA TRP A 94 1.88 -5.08 13.90
C TRP A 94 0.90 -5.91 14.73
N THR A 95 -0.17 -5.29 15.17
CA THR A 95 -1.26 -6.00 15.83
C THR A 95 -1.93 -6.94 14.83
N LEU A 96 -2.19 -8.18 15.24
CA LEU A 96 -2.98 -9.11 14.44
C LEU A 96 -4.43 -8.62 14.39
N VAL A 97 -4.92 -8.35 13.19
CA VAL A 97 -6.32 -8.03 12.93
C VAL A 97 -6.90 -9.11 12.03
N GLU A 98 -8.00 -9.71 12.44
CA GLU A 98 -8.74 -10.66 11.61
C GLU A 98 -9.44 -9.94 10.46
N ARG A 99 -9.39 -10.51 9.26
CA ARG A 99 -10.08 -9.96 8.09
C ARG A 99 -11.55 -10.37 8.10
N GLY A 100 -12.43 -9.39 8.16
CA GLY A 100 -13.84 -9.56 7.85
C GLY A 100 -14.12 -9.50 6.34
N ARG A 101 -15.42 -9.48 5.99
CA ARG A 101 -15.88 -9.29 4.61
C ARG A 101 -15.73 -7.83 4.20
N HIS A 102 -15.42 -7.60 2.93
CA HIS A 102 -15.31 -6.26 2.37
C HIS A 102 -16.59 -5.43 2.58
N ASP A 103 -16.44 -4.28 3.20
CA ASP A 103 -17.48 -3.26 3.35
C ASP A 103 -16.95 -1.93 2.80
N GLY A 104 -17.39 -1.59 1.59
CA GLY A 104 -16.90 -0.40 0.89
C GLY A 104 -17.29 0.91 1.59
N LEU A 105 -18.46 0.95 2.29
CA LEU A 105 -18.86 2.15 3.02
C LEU A 105 -18.02 2.34 4.27
N ALA A 106 -17.74 1.27 5.01
CA ALA A 106 -16.86 1.34 6.16
C ALA A 106 -15.42 1.73 5.74
N ALA A 107 -14.92 1.18 4.62
CA ALA A 107 -13.60 1.52 4.08
C ALA A 107 -13.49 2.99 3.71
N SER A 108 -14.46 3.54 2.96
CA SER A 108 -14.43 4.95 2.55
C SER A 108 -14.60 5.90 3.73
N SER A 109 -15.45 5.56 4.71
CA SER A 109 -15.59 6.36 5.94
C SER A 109 -14.27 6.46 6.70
N ALA A 110 -13.59 5.31 6.90
CA ALA A 110 -12.27 5.27 7.53
C ALA A 110 -11.20 6.03 6.72
N LEU A 111 -11.23 5.94 5.39
CA LEU A 111 -10.27 6.66 4.54
C LEU A 111 -10.49 8.18 4.60
N LEU A 112 -11.73 8.64 4.61
CA LEU A 112 -12.07 10.06 4.76
C LEU A 112 -11.63 10.61 6.14
N GLU A 113 -11.75 9.80 7.19
CA GLU A 113 -11.25 10.16 8.52
C GLU A 113 -9.71 10.31 8.51
N LEU A 114 -8.99 9.41 7.84
CA LEU A 114 -7.54 9.54 7.63
C LEU A 114 -7.21 10.81 6.83
N HIS A 115 -7.89 11.06 5.70
CA HIS A 115 -7.67 12.26 4.89
C HIS A 115 -7.91 13.56 5.67
N GLY A 116 -8.82 13.54 6.64
CA GLY A 116 -9.05 14.69 7.55
C GLY A 116 -7.91 14.94 8.52
N ALA A 117 -7.20 13.89 8.93
CA ALA A 117 -6.13 13.98 9.92
C ALA A 117 -4.72 14.12 9.31
N LEU A 118 -4.46 13.44 8.18
CA LEU A 118 -3.14 13.39 7.55
C LEU A 118 -2.49 14.75 7.27
N PRO A 119 -3.19 15.85 6.96
CA PRO A 119 -2.59 17.18 6.82
C PRO A 119 -1.92 17.73 8.08
N GLU A 120 -2.22 17.18 9.26
CA GLU A 120 -1.63 17.58 10.54
C GLU A 120 -0.32 16.82 10.84
N TYR A 121 0.04 15.83 10.04
CA TYR A 121 1.28 15.07 10.22
C TYR A 121 2.46 15.89 9.71
N ASP A 122 3.44 16.16 10.60
CA ASP A 122 4.64 16.96 10.33
C ASP A 122 5.95 16.13 10.23
N GLY A 123 5.80 14.78 10.22
CA GLY A 123 6.93 13.86 10.08
C GLY A 123 7.44 13.75 8.64
N ASP A 124 8.47 12.92 8.46
CA ASP A 124 9.06 12.65 7.14
C ASP A 124 8.07 11.88 6.25
N VAL A 125 7.85 12.37 5.04
CA VAL A 125 6.96 11.77 4.04
C VAL A 125 7.64 11.71 2.68
N ALA A 126 7.24 10.73 1.86
CA ALA A 126 7.73 10.62 0.50
C ALA A 126 7.04 11.65 -0.42
N ASP A 127 7.74 12.10 -1.45
CA ASP A 127 7.13 12.78 -2.59
C ASP A 127 6.28 11.81 -3.41
N PHE A 128 5.50 12.33 -4.37
CA PHE A 128 4.69 11.52 -5.28
C PHE A 128 5.56 10.63 -6.18
N TRP A 129 5.86 9.46 -5.66
CA TRP A 129 6.77 8.48 -6.25
C TRP A 129 6.27 7.82 -7.56
N PRO A 130 4.95 7.65 -7.84
CA PRO A 130 4.48 6.76 -8.92
C PRO A 130 5.05 7.11 -10.29
N ILE A 131 5.18 8.39 -10.64
CA ILE A 131 5.67 8.81 -11.95
C ILE A 131 7.18 8.55 -12.08
N ALA A 132 7.97 9.05 -11.13
CA ALA A 132 9.43 8.99 -11.21
C ALA A 132 9.94 7.53 -11.14
N GLU A 133 9.44 6.76 -10.17
CA GLU A 133 9.83 5.37 -9.98
C GLU A 133 9.40 4.49 -11.17
N THR A 134 8.16 4.67 -11.64
CA THR A 134 7.67 3.87 -12.78
C THR A 134 8.47 4.17 -14.05
N ARG A 135 8.87 5.43 -14.27
CA ARG A 135 9.75 5.80 -15.39
C ARG A 135 11.10 5.10 -15.31
N GLU A 136 11.72 5.08 -14.13
CA GLU A 136 12.98 4.38 -13.90
C GLU A 136 12.84 2.86 -14.13
N LEU A 137 11.79 2.25 -13.61
CA LEU A 137 11.55 0.82 -13.79
C LEU A 137 11.29 0.44 -15.25
N LEU A 138 10.57 1.25 -16.01
CA LEU A 138 10.39 1.07 -17.45
C LEU A 138 11.71 1.18 -18.21
N ALA A 139 12.58 2.11 -17.84
CA ALA A 139 13.86 2.30 -18.49
C ALA A 139 14.88 1.18 -18.17
N THR A 140 14.81 0.55 -17.01
CA THR A 140 15.88 -0.33 -16.50
C THR A 140 15.49 -1.79 -16.34
N ARG A 141 14.21 -2.10 -16.12
CA ARG A 141 13.79 -3.44 -15.65
C ARG A 141 12.59 -4.03 -16.38
N ALA A 142 11.75 -3.23 -17.00
CA ALA A 142 10.48 -3.71 -17.57
C ALA A 142 10.45 -3.57 -19.10
N ALA A 143 10.57 -4.70 -19.83
CA ALA A 143 10.34 -4.73 -21.28
C ALA A 143 8.82 -4.76 -21.56
N LEU A 144 8.21 -3.60 -21.72
CA LEU A 144 6.78 -3.42 -21.99
C LEU A 144 6.55 -2.66 -23.30
N PRO A 145 5.36 -2.78 -23.94
CA PRO A 145 5.02 -2.02 -25.14
C PRO A 145 5.14 -0.50 -24.94
N ALA A 146 5.55 0.23 -25.98
CA ALA A 146 5.81 1.68 -25.93
C ALA A 146 4.62 2.53 -25.43
N PHE A 147 3.39 2.11 -25.75
CA PHE A 147 2.21 2.84 -25.29
C PHE A 147 2.07 2.91 -23.74
N VAL A 148 2.76 2.04 -22.98
CA VAL A 148 2.78 2.10 -21.52
C VAL A 148 3.59 3.31 -21.04
N SER A 149 4.77 3.54 -21.64
CA SER A 149 5.56 4.76 -21.36
C SER A 149 4.89 6.02 -21.91
N GLU A 150 4.25 5.94 -23.06
CA GLU A 150 3.47 7.04 -23.64
C GLU A 150 2.33 7.47 -22.70
N ALA A 151 1.60 6.50 -22.13
CA ALA A 151 0.56 6.76 -21.13
C ALA A 151 1.12 7.43 -19.87
N LEU A 152 2.26 6.94 -19.34
CA LEU A 152 2.94 7.57 -18.20
C LEU A 152 3.31 9.03 -18.48
N GLU A 153 3.92 9.28 -19.64
CA GLU A 153 4.36 10.62 -20.00
C GLU A 153 3.18 11.57 -20.31
N HIS A 154 2.06 11.03 -20.81
CA HIS A 154 0.82 11.79 -20.95
C HIS A 154 0.33 12.26 -19.57
N VAL A 155 0.18 11.34 -18.61
CA VAL A 155 -0.23 11.72 -17.25
C VAL A 155 0.75 12.71 -16.62
N ALA A 156 2.05 12.50 -16.76
CA ALA A 156 3.07 13.38 -16.20
C ALA A 156 2.98 14.83 -16.74
N ARG A 157 2.53 15.01 -18.00
CA ARG A 157 2.33 16.33 -18.60
C ARG A 157 1.04 17.01 -18.19
N GLU A 158 -0.04 16.24 -18.03
CA GLU A 158 -1.38 16.78 -17.81
C GLU A 158 -1.75 16.92 -16.33
N LEU A 159 -1.20 16.09 -15.44
CA LEU A 159 -1.54 16.07 -14.03
C LEU A 159 -1.14 17.36 -13.33
N ARG A 160 -2.13 18.08 -12.77
CA ARG A 160 -1.95 19.27 -11.95
C ARG A 160 -2.69 19.09 -10.63
N TYR A 161 -2.03 19.38 -9.51
CA TYR A 161 -2.60 19.17 -8.17
C TYR A 161 -1.85 19.97 -7.10
N GLU A 162 -2.52 20.19 -5.99
CA GLU A 162 -1.89 20.58 -4.72
C GLU A 162 -1.58 19.29 -3.94
N PRO A 163 -0.33 19.10 -3.50
CA PRO A 163 0.05 17.89 -2.80
C PRO A 163 -0.51 17.86 -1.37
N VAL A 164 -1.11 16.74 -1.00
CA VAL A 164 -1.52 16.42 0.37
C VAL A 164 -1.03 15.03 0.72
N LEU A 165 -0.83 14.75 2.00
CA LEU A 165 -0.49 13.39 2.42
C LEU A 165 -1.70 12.47 2.24
N VAL A 166 -1.49 11.35 1.58
CA VAL A 166 -2.49 10.32 1.30
C VAL A 166 -1.99 8.94 1.74
N HIS A 167 -2.88 7.94 1.76
CA HIS A 167 -2.51 6.55 2.05
C HIS A 167 -1.54 5.96 1.00
N GLY A 168 -1.72 6.32 -0.28
CA GLY A 168 -0.82 5.96 -1.38
C GLY A 168 -1.08 4.61 -2.06
N ASP A 169 -1.72 3.66 -1.39
CA ASP A 169 -2.12 2.35 -1.93
C ASP A 169 -3.49 1.91 -1.40
N ALA A 170 -4.49 2.80 -1.44
CA ALA A 170 -5.82 2.56 -0.89
C ALA A 170 -6.63 1.60 -1.79
N HIS A 171 -6.49 0.31 -1.58
CA HIS A 171 -7.35 -0.71 -2.16
C HIS A 171 -7.89 -1.65 -1.06
N LEU A 172 -9.10 -2.24 -1.25
CA LEU A 172 -9.79 -2.97 -0.18
C LEU A 172 -9.02 -4.17 0.39
N ASN A 173 -8.01 -4.67 -0.31
CA ASN A 173 -7.11 -5.69 0.23
C ASN A 173 -6.11 -5.14 1.27
N ASN A 174 -5.93 -3.83 1.37
CA ASN A 174 -5.16 -3.16 2.42
C ASN A 174 -6.07 -2.66 3.56
N CYS A 175 -7.38 -2.92 3.47
CA CYS A 175 -8.35 -2.59 4.50
C CYS A 175 -8.79 -3.84 5.27
N PHE A 176 -8.85 -3.74 6.58
CA PHE A 176 -9.27 -4.81 7.49
C PHE A 176 -10.64 -4.46 8.09
N PHE A 177 -11.60 -5.35 7.92
CA PHE A 177 -12.98 -5.13 8.34
C PHE A 177 -13.25 -5.86 9.64
N THR A 178 -13.52 -5.13 10.70
CA THR A 178 -13.75 -5.64 12.04
C THR A 178 -15.18 -5.33 12.50
N ALA A 179 -15.59 -5.89 13.63
CA ALA A 179 -16.89 -5.53 14.23
C ALA A 179 -16.96 -4.05 14.67
N ALA A 180 -15.81 -3.41 14.90
CA ALA A 180 -15.72 -2.01 15.29
C ALA A 180 -15.62 -1.04 14.10
N GLY A 181 -15.47 -1.54 12.88
CA GLY A 181 -15.32 -0.74 11.66
C GLY A 181 -14.18 -1.22 10.78
N ALA A 182 -13.75 -0.38 9.85
CA ALA A 182 -12.66 -0.66 8.92
C ALA A 182 -11.36 -0.03 9.43
N LEU A 183 -10.24 -0.74 9.27
CA LEU A 183 -8.89 -0.28 9.59
C LEU A 183 -8.02 -0.37 8.35
N TRP A 184 -7.37 0.72 7.98
CA TRP A 184 -6.41 0.73 6.89
C TRP A 184 -5.03 0.27 7.37
N GLY A 185 -4.34 -0.49 6.56
CA GLY A 185 -2.96 -0.94 6.78
C GLY A 185 -2.13 -0.80 5.52
N ASP A 186 -0.85 -1.12 5.60
CA ASP A 186 0.06 -1.03 4.47
C ASP A 186 0.31 0.42 4.02
N LEU A 187 0.75 1.27 4.98
CA LEU A 187 1.05 2.69 4.77
C LEU A 187 2.44 2.93 4.13
N GLU A 188 3.12 1.89 3.62
CA GLU A 188 4.47 2.04 3.05
C GLU A 188 4.50 2.92 1.79
N ASP A 189 3.36 3.09 1.12
CA ASP A 189 3.20 3.91 -0.07
C ASP A 189 2.69 5.34 0.22
N ALA A 190 2.49 5.68 1.50
CA ALA A 190 2.03 7.02 1.89
C ALA A 190 2.97 8.10 1.35
N CYS A 191 2.39 9.10 0.69
CA CYS A 191 3.16 10.14 -0.01
C CYS A 191 2.35 11.43 -0.19
N LEU A 192 3.03 12.51 -0.55
CA LEU A 192 2.43 13.78 -0.95
C LEU A 192 1.87 13.66 -2.38
N ALA A 193 0.56 13.57 -2.53
CA ALA A 193 -0.12 13.29 -3.79
C ALA A 193 -1.38 14.14 -3.98
N PRO A 194 -2.03 14.11 -5.18
CA PRO A 194 -3.42 14.54 -5.28
C PRO A 194 -4.29 13.71 -4.33
N VAL A 195 -5.23 14.34 -3.63
CA VAL A 195 -6.13 13.61 -2.71
C VAL A 195 -6.92 12.49 -3.42
N GLU A 196 -7.19 12.65 -4.71
CA GLU A 196 -7.85 11.65 -5.55
C GLU A 196 -6.95 10.44 -5.91
N TRP A 197 -5.68 10.42 -5.50
CA TRP A 197 -4.81 9.26 -5.75
C TRP A 197 -5.35 7.99 -5.09
N ASP A 198 -5.83 8.09 -3.86
CA ASP A 198 -6.43 6.97 -3.15
C ASP A 198 -7.74 6.50 -3.82
N ALA A 199 -8.55 7.43 -4.31
CA ALA A 199 -9.70 7.10 -5.16
C ALA A 199 -9.29 6.44 -6.48
N GLY A 200 -8.18 6.89 -7.08
CA GLY A 200 -7.56 6.29 -8.26
C GLY A 200 -7.13 4.84 -8.02
N CYS A 201 -6.61 4.52 -6.83
CA CYS A 201 -6.26 3.16 -6.43
C CYS A 201 -7.48 2.24 -6.37
N LEU A 202 -8.63 2.72 -5.84
CA LEU A 202 -9.90 1.98 -5.85
C LEU A 202 -10.44 1.83 -7.28
N ALA A 203 -10.49 2.92 -8.04
CA ALA A 203 -11.05 2.95 -9.39
C ALA A 203 -10.26 2.09 -10.39
N ALA A 204 -8.95 1.97 -10.22
CA ALA A 204 -8.11 1.13 -11.08
C ALA A 204 -8.44 -0.37 -10.99
N VAL A 205 -8.95 -0.84 -9.85
CA VAL A 205 -9.47 -2.21 -9.72
C VAL A 205 -10.72 -2.37 -10.58
N LEU A 206 -11.65 -1.42 -10.52
CA LEU A 206 -12.90 -1.43 -11.29
C LEU A 206 -12.69 -1.30 -12.81
N ALA A 207 -11.53 -0.83 -13.25
CA ALA A 207 -11.20 -0.77 -14.67
C ALA A 207 -11.08 -2.16 -15.33
N THR A 208 -10.75 -3.19 -14.54
CA THR A 208 -10.56 -4.57 -15.04
C THR A 208 -11.42 -5.60 -14.31
N GLU A 209 -12.03 -5.24 -13.19
CA GLU A 209 -12.80 -6.15 -12.34
C GLU A 209 -14.13 -5.46 -11.97
N SER A 210 -15.19 -6.25 -11.78
CA SER A 210 -16.46 -5.75 -11.24
C SER A 210 -16.56 -6.17 -9.78
N ASP A 211 -16.62 -5.19 -8.86
CA ASP A 211 -16.73 -5.44 -7.42
C ASP A 211 -17.58 -4.35 -6.75
N ALA A 212 -18.75 -4.75 -6.23
CA ALA A 212 -19.69 -3.84 -5.59
C ALA A 212 -19.15 -3.19 -4.29
N GLY A 213 -18.13 -3.76 -3.65
CA GLY A 213 -17.45 -3.16 -2.51
C GLY A 213 -16.63 -1.93 -2.94
N TYR A 214 -15.84 -2.09 -4.00
CA TYR A 214 -15.05 -1.00 -4.59
C TYR A 214 -15.95 0.10 -5.17
N GLU A 215 -17.04 -0.26 -5.86
CA GLU A 215 -18.02 0.71 -6.38
C GLU A 215 -18.61 1.58 -5.26
N ARG A 216 -19.03 0.95 -4.15
CA ARG A 216 -19.58 1.66 -2.98
C ARG A 216 -18.52 2.53 -2.31
N ALA A 217 -17.29 2.06 -2.18
CA ALA A 217 -16.20 2.84 -1.59
C ALA A 217 -15.90 4.08 -2.43
N LEU A 218 -15.73 3.91 -3.74
CA LEU A 218 -15.41 5.00 -4.65
C LEU A 218 -16.52 6.06 -4.70
N ALA A 219 -17.78 5.66 -4.66
CA ALA A 219 -18.94 6.57 -4.72
C ALA A 219 -19.01 7.54 -3.52
N GLN A 220 -18.30 7.30 -2.42
CA GLN A 220 -18.26 8.16 -1.24
C GLN A 220 -17.12 9.18 -1.27
N LEU A 221 -16.12 8.99 -2.13
CA LEU A 221 -14.95 9.84 -2.15
C LEU A 221 -15.17 11.07 -3.05
N PRO A 222 -14.91 12.30 -2.56
CA PRO A 222 -14.95 13.48 -3.39
C PRO A 222 -13.81 13.45 -4.40
N CYS A 223 -14.12 13.55 -5.70
CA CYS A 223 -13.13 13.47 -6.75
C CYS A 223 -13.41 14.47 -7.88
N ASP A 224 -12.37 15.14 -8.34
CA ASP A 224 -12.38 15.76 -9.66
C ASP A 224 -12.32 14.67 -10.74
N ALA A 225 -13.31 14.66 -11.64
CA ALA A 225 -13.47 13.56 -12.59
C ALA A 225 -12.32 13.48 -13.62
N ASP A 226 -11.79 14.63 -14.04
CA ASP A 226 -10.72 14.65 -15.04
C ASP A 226 -9.40 14.21 -14.41
N ARG A 227 -9.11 14.67 -13.20
CA ARG A 227 -7.95 14.23 -12.43
C ARG A 227 -8.03 12.75 -12.08
N LEU A 228 -9.19 12.26 -11.65
CA LEU A 228 -9.40 10.84 -11.37
C LEU A 228 -9.11 9.96 -12.60
N ARG A 229 -9.52 10.36 -13.82
CA ARG A 229 -9.19 9.61 -15.04
C ARG A 229 -7.68 9.49 -15.25
N LEU A 230 -6.92 10.57 -15.10
CA LEU A 230 -5.45 10.55 -15.20
C LEU A 230 -4.83 9.63 -14.15
N LEU A 231 -5.33 9.68 -12.92
CA LEU A 231 -4.83 8.88 -11.81
C LEU A 231 -5.15 7.39 -11.96
N VAL A 232 -6.29 7.03 -12.53
CA VAL A 232 -6.62 5.65 -12.89
C VAL A 232 -5.64 5.12 -13.96
N VAL A 233 -5.35 5.91 -14.99
CA VAL A 233 -4.35 5.55 -16.01
C VAL A 233 -2.99 5.34 -15.34
N LEU A 234 -2.54 6.28 -14.50
CA LEU A 234 -1.27 6.17 -13.79
C LEU A 234 -1.22 4.92 -12.91
N ARG A 235 -2.27 4.68 -12.12
CA ARG A 235 -2.32 3.50 -11.24
C ARG A 235 -2.26 2.20 -12.03
N ILE A 236 -2.94 2.09 -13.16
CA ILE A 236 -2.88 0.91 -14.01
C ILE A 236 -1.48 0.76 -14.63
N VAL A 237 -0.83 1.83 -15.04
CA VAL A 237 0.58 1.80 -15.50
C VAL A 237 1.48 1.24 -14.40
N VAL A 238 1.40 1.75 -13.18
CA VAL A 238 2.15 1.25 -12.01
C VAL A 238 1.90 -0.25 -11.81
N MET A 239 0.63 -0.68 -11.79
CA MET A 239 0.26 -2.08 -11.61
C MET A 239 0.81 -2.98 -12.73
N VAL A 240 0.80 -2.52 -13.98
CA VAL A 240 1.36 -3.25 -15.13
C VAL A 240 2.86 -3.42 -14.98
N VAL A 241 3.59 -2.36 -14.65
CA VAL A 241 5.05 -2.40 -14.50
C VAL A 241 5.45 -3.35 -13.37
N TRP A 242 4.88 -3.19 -12.19
CA TRP A 242 5.17 -4.06 -11.04
C TRP A 242 4.77 -5.52 -11.27
N SER A 243 3.62 -5.77 -11.90
CA SER A 243 3.18 -7.14 -12.22
C SER A 243 4.10 -7.79 -13.23
N ALA A 244 4.50 -7.07 -14.28
CA ALA A 244 5.40 -7.57 -15.31
C ALA A 244 6.79 -7.91 -14.77
N MET A 245 7.32 -7.06 -13.89
CA MET A 245 8.62 -7.30 -13.24
C MET A 245 8.62 -8.55 -12.36
N ARG A 246 7.53 -8.79 -11.67
CA ARG A 246 7.43 -9.87 -10.69
C ARG A 246 7.03 -11.22 -11.29
N PHE A 247 6.09 -11.21 -12.20
CA PHE A 247 5.40 -12.42 -12.69
C PHE A 247 5.52 -12.59 -14.21
N GLY A 248 6.17 -11.64 -14.89
CA GLY A 248 6.22 -11.57 -16.35
C GLY A 248 5.03 -10.81 -16.95
N PRO A 249 5.17 -10.38 -18.23
CA PRO A 249 4.21 -9.49 -18.89
C PRO A 249 2.82 -10.11 -19.11
N ASP A 250 2.72 -11.45 -19.14
CA ASP A 250 1.45 -12.14 -19.38
C ASP A 250 0.40 -11.91 -18.28
N VAL A 251 0.85 -11.71 -17.03
CA VAL A 251 -0.05 -11.43 -15.88
C VAL A 251 -0.71 -10.05 -15.99
N ALA A 252 -0.11 -9.13 -16.73
CA ALA A 252 -0.64 -7.77 -16.91
C ALA A 252 -1.56 -7.63 -18.14
N ARG A 253 -1.92 -8.72 -18.84
CA ARG A 253 -2.59 -8.70 -20.16
C ARG A 253 -3.88 -7.89 -20.19
N GLU A 254 -4.76 -8.05 -19.21
CA GLU A 254 -6.05 -7.33 -19.16
C GLU A 254 -5.85 -5.83 -18.94
N ARG A 255 -4.94 -5.47 -18.02
CA ARG A 255 -4.57 -4.08 -17.77
C ARG A 255 -3.88 -3.43 -18.97
N LEU A 256 -3.01 -4.16 -19.67
CA LEU A 256 -2.42 -3.70 -20.93
C LEU A 256 -3.48 -3.46 -22.01
N ALA A 257 -4.46 -4.35 -22.13
CA ALA A 257 -5.57 -4.18 -23.06
C ALA A 257 -6.45 -2.96 -22.68
N TRP A 258 -6.65 -2.72 -21.40
CA TRP A 258 -7.37 -1.55 -20.93
C TRP A 258 -6.60 -0.25 -21.23
N LEU A 259 -5.29 -0.19 -20.93
CA LEU A 259 -4.44 0.98 -21.24
C LEU A 259 -4.47 1.32 -22.73
N ARG A 260 -4.35 0.31 -23.60
CA ARG A 260 -4.38 0.53 -25.06
C ARG A 260 -5.67 1.20 -25.54
N ARG A 261 -6.80 1.00 -24.83
CA ARG A 261 -8.11 1.59 -25.21
C ARG A 261 -8.38 2.94 -24.56
N ASN A 262 -7.72 3.26 -23.43
CA ASN A 262 -8.17 4.35 -22.56
C ASN A 262 -7.06 5.40 -22.21
N ALA A 263 -5.82 5.17 -22.62
CA ALA A 263 -4.70 6.02 -22.23
C ALA A 263 -4.31 7.09 -23.28
N SER A 264 -5.16 7.31 -24.30
CA SER A 264 -4.96 8.34 -25.34
C SER A 264 -5.74 9.60 -25.05
#